data_dc08f5309d9e34492abfe8f725b09839
#
_entry.id   dc08f5309d9e34492abfe8f725b09839
#
_cell.length_a   1.000
_cell.length_b   1.000
_cell.length_c   1.000
_cell.angle_alpha   90.00
_cell.angle_beta   90.00
_cell.angle_gamma   90.00
#
_symmetry.space_group_name_H-M   'P 1'
#
loop_
_entity.id
_entity.type
_entity.pdbx_description
1 polymer ?
#
loop_
_entity_poly.entity_id
_entity_poly.type
_entity_poly.pdbx_seq_one_letter_code
_entity_poly.pdbx_strand_id
1 'polypeptide(L)'
;AKAAFSDDHLMLEKFISAPRHIEVQIFADEKGNVVHLFERDCSVQRRYQKVIEEAPAPNLSIETRKKLFAAALAAVRAVNYVGAGTIEFIADANQFYFIEMNTRLQVEHSVTEAISGIDLVEWQIRIANGEKLPLSQEEITQNGHAIEARLYAEDPITFQPQAGVIKHLKLPLEEVRVDTAVKTGDVVSIYY
;
A
#
# COMPACT_ATOMS: atom_id res chain seq x y z
N ALA A 1 -12.33 16.89 22.59
CA ALA A 1 -13.30 16.46 21.57
C ALA A 1 -14.25 17.60 21.27
N LYS A 2 -15.11 18.04 22.19
CA LYS A 2 -16.18 19.05 21.95
C LYS A 2 -15.67 20.35 21.30
N ALA A 3 -14.58 20.92 21.79
CA ALA A 3 -14.01 22.17 21.25
C ALA A 3 -13.43 22.03 19.83
N ALA A 4 -12.92 20.85 19.46
CA ALA A 4 -12.26 20.64 18.17
C ALA A 4 -13.18 19.99 17.12
N PHE A 5 -14.14 19.17 17.55
CA PHE A 5 -14.99 18.35 16.67
C PHE A 5 -16.48 18.63 16.81
N SER A 6 -16.86 19.57 17.69
CA SER A 6 -18.27 19.88 18.05
C SER A 6 -19.05 18.65 18.59
N ASP A 7 -18.32 17.60 18.96
CA ASP A 7 -18.83 16.36 19.52
C ASP A 7 -18.02 15.98 20.77
N ASP A 8 -18.67 15.50 21.82
CA ASP A 8 -18.07 15.08 23.08
C ASP A 8 -17.98 13.56 23.26
N HIS A 9 -18.45 12.79 22.29
CA HIS A 9 -18.23 11.34 22.29
C HIS A 9 -16.75 11.02 22.14
N LEU A 10 -16.26 10.11 22.97
CA LEU A 10 -14.88 9.67 22.97
C LEU A 10 -14.82 8.21 22.52
N MET A 11 -13.85 7.92 21.68
CA MET A 11 -13.43 6.58 21.33
C MET A 11 -12.07 6.31 21.96
N LEU A 12 -11.88 5.13 22.54
CA LEU A 12 -10.61 4.67 23.09
C LEU A 12 -10.07 3.54 22.23
N GLU A 13 -8.83 3.69 21.82
CA GLU A 13 -8.11 2.67 21.06
C GLU A 13 -6.85 2.23 21.81
N LYS A 14 -6.44 0.98 21.59
CA LYS A 14 -5.22 0.47 22.18
C LYS A 14 -4.01 1.15 21.55
N PHE A 15 -3.17 1.76 22.36
CA PHE A 15 -1.89 2.31 21.90
C PHE A 15 -0.85 1.20 21.74
N ILE A 16 -0.18 1.15 20.58
CA ILE A 16 0.91 0.24 20.27
C ILE A 16 2.22 1.04 20.31
N SER A 17 3.11 0.69 21.25
CA SER A 17 4.32 1.47 21.54
C SER A 17 5.41 1.36 20.49
N ALA A 18 5.50 0.24 19.77
CA ALA A 18 6.47 0.00 18.72
C ALA A 18 5.75 -0.53 17.46
N PRO A 19 4.92 0.29 16.82
CA PRO A 19 4.07 -0.16 15.74
C PRO A 19 4.86 -0.40 14.46
N ARG A 20 4.45 -1.44 13.73
CA ARG A 20 4.76 -1.61 12.31
C ARG A 20 3.48 -1.46 11.52
N HIS A 21 3.56 -0.76 10.41
CA HIS A 21 2.47 -0.67 9.44
C HIS A 21 2.66 -1.77 8.40
N ILE A 22 1.90 -2.83 8.53
CA ILE A 22 1.94 -3.98 7.62
C ILE A 22 0.63 -4.01 6.86
N GLU A 23 0.71 -4.22 5.57
CA GLU A 23 -0.48 -4.26 4.72
C GLU A 23 -0.45 -5.45 3.77
N VAL A 24 -1.63 -5.96 3.42
CA VAL A 24 -1.78 -7.12 2.54
C VAL A 24 -2.47 -6.68 1.26
N GLN A 25 -1.79 -6.83 0.13
CA GLN A 25 -2.39 -6.63 -1.19
C GLN A 25 -3.38 -7.75 -1.47
N ILE A 26 -4.60 -7.38 -1.81
CA ILE A 26 -5.64 -8.34 -2.22
C ILE A 26 -6.14 -8.04 -3.63
N PHE A 27 -6.70 -9.07 -4.24
CA PHE A 27 -7.46 -8.96 -5.47
C PHE A 27 -8.67 -9.91 -5.43
N ALA A 28 -9.82 -9.44 -5.94
CA ALA A 28 -11.03 -10.24 -5.98
C ALA A 28 -11.80 -10.03 -7.30
N ASP A 29 -12.50 -11.06 -7.76
CA ASP A 29 -13.34 -11.00 -8.95
C ASP A 29 -14.84 -11.14 -8.62
N GLU A 30 -15.68 -10.89 -9.62
CA GLU A 30 -17.15 -11.01 -9.50
C GLU A 30 -17.64 -12.48 -9.33
N LYS A 31 -16.76 -13.45 -9.48
CA LYS A 31 -17.08 -14.87 -9.31
C LYS A 31 -16.85 -15.36 -7.88
N GLY A 32 -16.37 -14.45 -6.99
CA GLY A 32 -16.08 -14.75 -5.60
C GLY A 32 -14.69 -15.32 -5.35
N ASN A 33 -13.83 -15.34 -6.37
CA ASN A 33 -12.42 -15.70 -6.15
C ASN A 33 -11.71 -14.52 -5.49
N VAL A 34 -10.91 -14.81 -4.47
CA VAL A 34 -10.14 -13.82 -3.71
C VAL A 34 -8.75 -14.37 -3.47
N VAL A 35 -7.74 -13.57 -3.80
CA VAL A 35 -6.32 -13.89 -3.57
C VAL A 35 -5.62 -12.78 -2.81
N HIS A 36 -4.52 -13.11 -2.13
CA HIS A 36 -3.56 -12.13 -1.65
C HIS A 36 -2.28 -12.18 -2.49
N LEU A 37 -1.62 -11.05 -2.60
CA LEU A 37 -0.37 -10.86 -3.35
C LEU A 37 0.75 -10.45 -2.38
N PHE A 38 0.79 -11.15 -1.25
CA PHE A 38 1.73 -10.94 -0.15
C PHE A 38 1.53 -9.61 0.58
N GLU A 39 2.42 -9.35 1.53
CA GLU A 39 2.40 -8.16 2.37
C GLU A 39 3.54 -7.19 2.03
N ARG A 40 3.32 -5.95 2.43
CA ARG A 40 4.30 -4.87 2.43
C ARG A 40 4.51 -4.35 3.85
N ASP A 41 5.69 -3.82 4.12
CA ASP A 41 5.98 -2.99 5.28
C ASP A 41 6.03 -1.53 4.84
N CYS A 42 5.19 -0.70 5.44
CA CYS A 42 5.11 0.74 5.19
C CYS A 42 5.37 1.54 6.47
N SER A 43 6.21 1.00 7.37
CA SER A 43 6.47 1.61 8.68
C SER A 43 7.33 2.86 8.61
N VAL A 44 8.14 3.04 7.55
CA VAL A 44 8.96 4.24 7.37
C VAL A 44 8.07 5.38 6.87
N GLN A 45 7.63 6.18 7.81
CA GLN A 45 6.67 7.25 7.57
C GLN A 45 7.18 8.58 8.14
N ARG A 46 6.70 9.67 7.56
CA ARG A 46 6.87 10.99 8.11
C ARG A 46 5.50 11.66 8.25
N ARG A 47 5.14 12.08 9.47
CA ARG A 47 3.82 12.67 9.77
C ARG A 47 2.66 11.80 9.24
N TYR A 48 2.76 10.48 9.46
CA TYR A 48 1.77 9.47 9.00
C TYR A 48 1.68 9.33 7.47
N GLN A 49 2.64 9.85 6.71
CA GLN A 49 2.74 9.63 5.26
C GLN A 49 3.83 8.60 4.98
N LYS A 50 3.50 7.58 4.23
CA LYS A 50 4.43 6.55 3.76
C LYS A 50 5.55 7.21 2.93
N VAL A 51 6.80 6.84 3.17
CA VAL A 51 7.99 7.39 2.48
C VAL A 51 8.83 6.29 1.85
N ILE A 52 8.98 5.18 2.56
CA ILE A 52 9.66 3.97 2.06
C ILE A 52 8.75 2.79 2.33
N GLU A 53 8.56 1.99 1.31
CA GLU A 53 7.79 0.76 1.35
C GLU A 53 8.65 -0.40 0.86
N GLU A 54 8.49 -1.57 1.48
CA GLU A 54 9.22 -2.76 1.09
C GLU A 54 8.34 -4.02 1.08
N ALA A 55 8.64 -4.93 0.19
CA ALA A 55 8.01 -6.22 0.08
C ALA A 55 9.04 -7.32 -0.20
N PRO A 56 8.92 -8.48 0.48
CA PRO A 56 8.03 -8.76 1.62
C PRO A 56 8.46 -8.02 2.88
N ALA A 57 7.56 -7.86 3.84
CA ALA A 57 7.87 -7.26 5.14
C ALA A 57 8.99 -8.03 5.86
N PRO A 58 10.11 -7.38 6.25
CA PRO A 58 11.21 -8.06 6.92
C PRO A 58 10.83 -8.53 8.32
N ASN A 59 11.50 -9.57 8.80
CA ASN A 59 11.38 -10.06 10.18
C ASN A 59 9.95 -10.41 10.64
N LEU A 60 9.03 -10.73 9.72
CA LEU A 60 7.77 -11.35 10.04
C LEU A 60 7.91 -12.86 10.11
N SER A 61 7.40 -13.47 11.19
CA SER A 61 7.34 -14.93 11.28
C SER A 61 6.38 -15.50 10.22
N ILE A 62 6.67 -16.71 9.75
CA ILE A 62 5.78 -17.41 8.81
C ILE A 62 4.37 -17.56 9.40
N GLU A 63 4.26 -17.79 10.71
CA GLU A 63 2.98 -17.91 11.39
C GLU A 63 2.20 -16.59 11.38
N THR A 64 2.85 -15.47 11.72
CA THR A 64 2.24 -14.14 11.68
C THR A 64 1.78 -13.80 10.27
N ARG A 65 2.62 -14.05 9.27
CA ARG A 65 2.30 -13.82 7.86
C ARG A 65 1.06 -14.59 7.42
N LYS A 66 0.97 -15.89 7.76
CA LYS A 66 -0.22 -16.71 7.45
C LYS A 66 -1.49 -16.17 8.12
N LYS A 67 -1.39 -15.71 9.36
CA LYS A 67 -2.53 -15.10 10.08
C LYS A 67 -2.97 -13.79 9.45
N LEU A 68 -2.04 -12.94 9.04
CA LEU A 68 -2.32 -11.69 8.32
C LEU A 68 -3.06 -11.96 7.01
N PHE A 69 -2.57 -12.89 6.19
CA PHE A 69 -3.22 -13.27 4.93
C PHE A 69 -4.62 -13.82 5.16
N ALA A 70 -4.79 -14.70 6.13
CA ALA A 70 -6.10 -15.25 6.46
C ALA A 70 -7.09 -14.15 6.91
N ALA A 71 -6.64 -13.22 7.74
CA ALA A 71 -7.45 -12.10 8.20
C ALA A 71 -7.83 -11.15 7.04
N ALA A 72 -6.88 -10.85 6.15
CA ALA A 72 -7.13 -10.02 4.98
C ALA A 72 -8.16 -10.66 4.04
N LEU A 73 -8.00 -11.92 3.71
CA LEU A 73 -8.95 -12.64 2.84
C LEU A 73 -10.33 -12.76 3.49
N ALA A 74 -10.41 -12.94 4.81
CA ALA A 74 -11.69 -12.98 5.53
C ALA A 74 -12.41 -11.63 5.47
N ALA A 75 -11.69 -10.52 5.68
CA ALA A 75 -12.26 -9.17 5.59
C ALA A 75 -12.84 -8.89 4.19
N VAL A 76 -12.08 -9.22 3.14
CA VAL A 76 -12.51 -9.03 1.74
C VAL A 76 -13.76 -9.83 1.40
N ARG A 77 -13.83 -11.10 1.83
CA ARG A 77 -15.01 -11.96 1.63
C ARG A 77 -16.23 -11.47 2.38
N ALA A 78 -16.05 -10.94 3.58
CA ALA A 78 -17.16 -10.46 4.42
C ALA A 78 -17.96 -9.32 3.75
N VAL A 79 -17.31 -8.54 2.87
CA VAL A 79 -17.94 -7.40 2.18
C VAL A 79 -18.17 -7.66 0.69
N ASN A 80 -17.92 -8.88 0.20
CA ASN A 80 -18.03 -9.26 -1.22
C ASN A 80 -17.29 -8.26 -2.14
N TYR A 81 -16.08 -7.88 -1.74
CA TYR A 81 -15.28 -6.91 -2.48
C TYR A 81 -14.87 -7.44 -3.86
N VAL A 82 -14.78 -6.53 -4.84
CA VAL A 82 -14.28 -6.83 -6.20
C VAL A 82 -13.25 -5.78 -6.60
N GLY A 83 -12.15 -6.21 -7.18
CA GLY A 83 -11.05 -5.36 -7.65
C GLY A 83 -9.80 -5.46 -6.79
N ALA A 84 -8.87 -4.52 -7.04
CA ALA A 84 -7.66 -4.34 -6.26
C ALA A 84 -7.96 -3.64 -4.94
N GLY A 85 -7.41 -4.12 -3.85
CA GLY A 85 -7.52 -3.48 -2.55
C GLY A 85 -6.36 -3.85 -1.64
N THR A 86 -6.28 -3.16 -0.52
CA THR A 86 -5.25 -3.41 0.49
C THR A 86 -5.89 -3.40 1.88
N ILE A 87 -5.55 -4.41 2.68
CA ILE A 87 -5.94 -4.46 4.09
C ILE A 87 -4.75 -4.03 4.93
N GLU A 88 -4.93 -2.96 5.67
CA GLU A 88 -3.89 -2.37 6.51
C GLU A 88 -4.01 -2.82 7.96
N PHE A 89 -2.86 -3.12 8.54
CA PHE A 89 -2.73 -3.56 9.93
C PHE A 89 -1.66 -2.77 10.66
N ILE A 90 -1.91 -2.48 11.93
CA ILE A 90 -0.85 -2.12 12.87
C ILE A 90 -0.39 -3.38 13.58
N ALA A 91 0.91 -3.67 13.54
CA ALA A 91 1.49 -4.87 14.10
C ALA A 91 2.58 -4.54 15.13
N ASP A 92 2.73 -5.40 16.13
CA ASP A 92 3.90 -5.50 16.97
C ASP A 92 4.58 -6.87 16.75
N ALA A 93 5.53 -7.23 17.61
CA ALA A 93 6.28 -8.48 17.47
C ALA A 93 5.40 -9.75 17.42
N ASN A 94 4.22 -9.73 18.06
CA ASN A 94 3.40 -10.92 18.28
C ASN A 94 1.93 -10.80 17.88
N GLN A 95 1.44 -9.58 17.69
CA GLN A 95 0.04 -9.30 17.44
C GLN A 95 -0.12 -8.30 16.31
N PHE A 96 -1.26 -8.35 15.67
CA PHE A 96 -1.65 -7.33 14.69
C PHE A 96 -3.11 -6.97 14.87
N TYR A 97 -3.46 -5.76 14.48
CA TYR A 97 -4.80 -5.20 14.57
C TYR A 97 -5.16 -4.58 13.24
N PHE A 98 -6.38 -4.80 12.80
CA PHE A 98 -6.93 -4.17 11.61
C PHE A 98 -7.00 -2.64 11.80
N ILE A 99 -6.60 -1.89 10.80
CA ILE A 99 -6.73 -0.43 10.74
C ILE A 99 -7.85 -0.08 9.77
N GLU A 100 -7.65 -0.36 8.49
CA GLU A 100 -8.59 0.00 7.43
C GLU A 100 -8.44 -0.89 6.21
N MET A 101 -9.40 -0.75 5.29
CA MET A 101 -9.30 -1.30 3.94
C MET A 101 -9.27 -0.16 2.94
N ASN A 102 -8.23 -0.11 2.12
CA ASN A 102 -8.16 0.77 0.96
C ASN A 102 -8.76 0.05 -0.25
N THR A 103 -9.89 0.58 -0.73
CA THR A 103 -10.66 -0.02 -1.85
C THR A 103 -10.19 0.51 -3.21
N ARG A 104 -8.91 0.53 -3.42
CA ARG A 104 -8.24 1.01 -4.64
C ARG A 104 -6.83 0.45 -4.73
N LEU A 105 -6.23 0.59 -5.91
CA LEU A 105 -4.78 0.42 -6.05
C LEU A 105 -4.06 1.55 -5.30
N GLN A 106 -2.96 1.23 -4.65
CA GLN A 106 -2.14 2.20 -3.91
C GLN A 106 -0.84 2.50 -4.66
N VAL A 107 -0.14 3.58 -4.26
CA VAL A 107 1.12 3.99 -4.87
C VAL A 107 2.16 2.88 -4.75
N GLU A 108 2.23 2.24 -3.58
CA GLU A 108 3.18 1.21 -3.21
C GLU A 108 2.91 -0.18 -3.84
N HIS A 109 1.99 -0.27 -4.82
CA HIS A 109 1.74 -1.52 -5.54
C HIS A 109 2.97 -2.03 -6.31
N SER A 110 3.86 -1.13 -6.70
CA SER A 110 5.04 -1.44 -7.51
C SER A 110 5.97 -2.46 -6.85
N VAL A 111 6.14 -2.43 -5.50
CA VAL A 111 6.95 -3.43 -4.79
C VAL A 111 6.29 -4.80 -4.78
N THR A 112 4.96 -4.86 -4.78
CA THR A 112 4.21 -6.11 -4.93
C THR A 112 4.37 -6.69 -6.33
N GLU A 113 4.26 -5.86 -7.37
CA GLU A 113 4.51 -6.28 -8.76
C GLU A 113 5.92 -6.81 -8.93
N ALA A 114 6.92 -6.12 -8.34
CA ALA A 114 8.31 -6.52 -8.44
C ALA A 114 8.60 -7.92 -7.86
N ILE A 115 7.95 -8.28 -6.75
CA ILE A 115 8.16 -9.60 -6.11
C ILE A 115 7.24 -10.71 -6.62
N SER A 116 6.11 -10.36 -7.25
CA SER A 116 5.13 -11.34 -7.75
C SER A 116 5.24 -11.58 -9.27
N GLY A 117 5.80 -10.63 -10.00
CA GLY A 117 5.83 -10.64 -11.46
C GLY A 117 4.45 -10.40 -12.10
N ILE A 118 3.51 -9.86 -11.36
CA ILE A 118 2.12 -9.63 -11.78
C ILE A 118 1.92 -8.15 -12.03
N ASP A 119 1.31 -7.79 -13.18
CA ASP A 119 0.84 -6.43 -13.46
C ASP A 119 -0.56 -6.22 -12.84
N LEU A 120 -0.61 -5.43 -11.76
CA LEU A 120 -1.85 -5.20 -11.02
C LEU A 120 -2.80 -4.25 -11.77
N VAL A 121 -2.29 -3.39 -12.61
CA VAL A 121 -3.09 -2.49 -13.45
C VAL A 121 -3.78 -3.31 -14.55
N GLU A 122 -3.06 -4.23 -15.20
CA GLU A 122 -3.66 -5.18 -16.14
C GLU A 122 -4.79 -5.97 -15.46
N TRP A 123 -4.54 -6.49 -14.26
CA TRP A 123 -5.56 -7.25 -13.53
C TRP A 123 -6.81 -6.41 -13.22
N GLN A 124 -6.65 -5.14 -12.86
CA GLN A 124 -7.80 -4.25 -12.66
C GLN A 124 -8.66 -4.13 -13.92
N ILE A 125 -8.02 -3.96 -15.08
CA ILE A 125 -8.72 -3.84 -16.37
C ILE A 125 -9.44 -5.15 -16.71
N ARG A 126 -8.79 -6.30 -16.52
CA ARG A 126 -9.37 -7.62 -16.79
C ARG A 126 -10.57 -7.90 -15.90
N ILE A 127 -10.47 -7.62 -14.60
CA ILE A 127 -11.59 -7.79 -13.66
C ILE A 127 -12.74 -6.83 -14.01
N ALA A 128 -12.46 -5.57 -14.34
CA ALA A 128 -13.48 -4.61 -14.77
C ALA A 128 -14.20 -5.05 -16.06
N ASN A 129 -13.54 -5.84 -16.90
CA ASN A 129 -14.15 -6.46 -18.09
C ASN A 129 -14.96 -7.72 -17.77
N GLY A 130 -15.11 -8.11 -16.49
CA GLY A 130 -15.87 -9.28 -16.07
C GLY A 130 -15.11 -10.59 -16.17
N GLU A 131 -13.79 -10.56 -16.39
CA GLU A 131 -12.95 -11.75 -16.36
C GLU A 131 -12.80 -12.26 -14.92
N LYS A 132 -12.47 -13.54 -14.77
CA LYS A 132 -12.04 -14.11 -13.50
C LYS A 132 -10.58 -13.73 -13.23
N LEU A 133 -10.16 -13.87 -11.97
CA LEU A 133 -8.74 -13.74 -11.61
C LEU A 133 -7.87 -14.62 -12.52
N PRO A 134 -6.77 -14.06 -13.08
CA PRO A 134 -5.90 -14.80 -14.00
C PRO A 134 -5.16 -15.96 -13.36
N LEU A 135 -4.90 -15.90 -12.05
CA LEU A 135 -4.19 -16.92 -11.29
C LEU A 135 -4.96 -17.29 -10.03
N SER A 136 -4.86 -18.55 -9.63
CA SER A 136 -5.27 -19.03 -8.30
C SER A 136 -4.20 -18.67 -7.25
N GLN A 137 -4.54 -18.78 -5.96
CA GLN A 137 -3.59 -18.48 -4.88
C GLN A 137 -2.34 -19.35 -4.93
N GLU A 138 -2.48 -20.62 -5.36
CA GLU A 138 -1.41 -21.61 -5.44
C GLU A 138 -0.42 -21.32 -6.58
N GLU A 139 -0.88 -20.60 -7.60
CA GLU A 139 -0.06 -20.21 -8.76
C GLU A 139 0.71 -18.90 -8.51
N ILE A 140 0.29 -18.11 -7.53
CA ILE A 140 0.94 -16.85 -7.17
C ILE A 140 2.19 -17.14 -6.35
N THR A 141 3.34 -16.75 -6.88
CA THR A 141 4.64 -16.98 -6.26
C THR A 141 5.31 -15.67 -5.88
N GLN A 142 6.11 -15.70 -4.81
CA GLN A 142 6.95 -14.60 -4.38
C GLN A 142 8.40 -14.88 -4.72
N ASN A 143 9.07 -13.90 -5.31
CA ASN A 143 10.48 -14.01 -5.66
C ASN A 143 11.21 -12.70 -5.36
N GLY A 144 12.33 -12.79 -4.63
CA GLY A 144 13.17 -11.65 -4.31
C GLY A 144 12.60 -10.70 -3.26
N HIS A 145 13.04 -9.46 -3.33
CA HIS A 145 12.72 -8.38 -2.41
C HIS A 145 12.74 -7.05 -3.18
N ALA A 146 11.82 -6.15 -2.88
CA ALA A 146 11.74 -4.85 -3.52
C ALA A 146 11.53 -3.74 -2.49
N ILE A 147 12.10 -2.58 -2.76
CA ILE A 147 11.96 -1.37 -1.95
C ILE A 147 11.56 -0.23 -2.87
N GLU A 148 10.56 0.53 -2.47
CA GLU A 148 10.14 1.78 -3.10
C GLU A 148 10.46 2.95 -2.19
N ALA A 149 10.84 4.07 -2.79
CA ALA A 149 11.00 5.35 -2.09
C ALA A 149 10.21 6.43 -2.84
N ARG A 150 9.41 7.19 -2.12
CA ARG A 150 8.65 8.31 -2.67
C ARG A 150 9.48 9.57 -2.73
N LEU A 151 9.46 10.24 -3.87
CA LEU A 151 10.07 11.56 -4.05
C LEU A 151 8.98 12.64 -3.98
N TYR A 152 9.11 13.54 -3.02
CA TYR A 152 8.16 14.64 -2.80
C TYR A 152 8.76 15.99 -3.20
N ALA A 153 7.91 16.88 -3.76
CA ALA A 153 8.25 18.27 -3.95
C ALA A 153 8.12 19.02 -2.62
N GLU A 154 9.21 19.11 -1.86
CA GLU A 154 9.23 19.71 -0.53
C GLU A 154 10.57 20.37 -0.20
N ASP A 155 10.58 21.25 0.76
CA ASP A 155 11.80 21.84 1.30
C ASP A 155 12.58 20.76 2.08
N PRO A 156 13.87 20.51 1.78
CA PRO A 156 14.63 19.41 2.35
C PRO A 156 14.97 19.60 3.85
N ILE A 157 14.78 20.81 4.41
CA ILE A 157 15.07 21.10 5.81
C ILE A 157 13.80 21.11 6.64
N THR A 158 12.78 21.85 6.17
CA THR A 158 11.53 22.04 6.92
C THR A 158 10.47 20.99 6.58
N PHE A 159 10.67 20.28 5.48
CA PHE A 159 9.72 19.29 4.93
C PHE A 159 8.33 19.90 4.65
N GLN A 160 8.30 21.17 4.33
CA GLN A 160 7.07 21.83 3.90
C GLN A 160 6.85 21.57 2.40
N PRO A 161 5.64 21.22 1.97
CA PRO A 161 5.33 21.08 0.56
C PRO A 161 5.68 22.35 -0.21
N GLN A 162 6.28 22.18 -1.39
CA GLN A 162 6.67 23.26 -2.27
C GLN A 162 5.88 23.18 -3.58
N ALA A 163 5.39 24.31 -4.04
CA ALA A 163 4.75 24.46 -5.33
C ALA A 163 5.61 25.31 -6.26
N GLY A 164 5.43 25.16 -7.56
CA GLY A 164 6.13 25.94 -8.57
C GLY A 164 6.63 25.10 -9.74
N VAL A 165 7.45 25.73 -10.58
CA VAL A 165 8.01 25.07 -11.76
C VAL A 165 9.18 24.16 -11.36
N ILE A 166 9.16 22.93 -11.85
CA ILE A 166 10.27 21.98 -11.72
C ILE A 166 11.40 22.47 -12.64
N LYS A 167 12.39 23.14 -12.06
CA LYS A 167 13.50 23.69 -12.83
C LYS A 167 14.47 22.62 -13.33
N HIS A 168 14.64 21.56 -12.56
CA HIS A 168 15.53 20.44 -12.88
C HIS A 168 15.00 19.16 -12.25
N LEU A 169 14.89 18.11 -13.03
CA LEU A 169 14.55 16.74 -12.58
C LEU A 169 15.38 15.76 -13.41
N LYS A 170 16.26 15.01 -12.74
CA LYS A 170 17.02 13.91 -13.33
C LYS A 170 16.74 12.65 -12.51
N LEU A 171 16.05 11.71 -13.12
CA LEU A 171 15.67 10.44 -12.49
C LEU A 171 16.58 9.31 -13.02
N PRO A 172 16.90 8.29 -12.20
CA PRO A 172 17.78 7.18 -12.56
C PRO A 172 17.02 6.09 -13.35
N LEU A 173 16.44 6.45 -14.49
CA LEU A 173 15.55 5.60 -15.30
C LEU A 173 16.18 4.30 -15.80
N GLU A 174 17.51 4.26 -15.90
CA GLU A 174 18.24 3.08 -16.40
C GLU A 174 18.63 2.12 -15.26
N GLU A 175 18.56 2.57 -14.00
CA GLU A 175 19.05 1.82 -12.84
C GLU A 175 17.91 1.21 -12.02
N VAL A 176 16.76 1.90 -11.98
CA VAL A 176 15.60 1.49 -11.18
C VAL A 176 14.30 1.76 -11.94
N ARG A 177 13.23 1.06 -11.58
CA ARG A 177 11.88 1.43 -12.01
C ARG A 177 11.52 2.79 -11.43
N VAL A 178 11.01 3.68 -12.27
CA VAL A 178 10.55 5.00 -11.86
C VAL A 178 9.14 5.23 -12.39
N ASP A 179 8.18 5.34 -11.49
CA ASP A 179 6.80 5.68 -11.81
C ASP A 179 6.62 7.18 -11.54
N THR A 180 6.45 7.96 -12.61
CA THR A 180 6.36 9.44 -12.52
C THR A 180 5.38 9.99 -13.55
N ALA A 181 4.67 11.04 -13.16
CA ALA A 181 3.83 11.82 -14.07
C ALA A 181 4.39 13.23 -14.35
N VAL A 182 5.58 13.54 -13.83
CA VAL A 182 6.17 14.88 -13.93
C VAL A 182 7.54 14.86 -14.60
N LYS A 183 7.90 15.97 -15.21
CA LYS A 183 9.21 16.21 -15.87
C LYS A 183 9.69 17.63 -15.63
N THR A 184 10.94 17.91 -15.99
CA THR A 184 11.47 19.28 -15.98
C THR A 184 10.57 20.20 -16.82
N GLY A 185 10.19 21.33 -16.27
CA GLY A 185 9.30 22.34 -16.87
C GLY A 185 7.84 22.24 -16.40
N ASP A 186 7.42 21.12 -15.82
CA ASP A 186 6.07 21.00 -15.29
C ASP A 186 5.88 21.84 -14.02
N VAL A 187 4.62 22.14 -13.71
CA VAL A 187 4.24 22.95 -12.53
C VAL A 187 3.63 22.03 -11.49
N VAL A 188 4.25 22.02 -10.30
CA VAL A 188 3.62 21.44 -9.11
C VAL A 188 2.62 22.45 -8.55
N SER A 189 1.35 22.07 -8.53
CA SER A 189 0.25 22.94 -8.10
C SER A 189 0.08 22.93 -6.58
N ILE A 190 -0.39 24.05 -6.02
CA ILE A 190 -0.82 24.13 -4.61
C ILE A 190 -2.15 23.39 -4.35
N TYR A 191 -2.84 23.00 -5.40
CA TYR A 191 -4.15 22.31 -5.35
C TYR A 191 -4.03 20.79 -5.47
N TYR A 192 -2.84 20.28 -5.21
CA TYR A 192 -2.58 18.83 -5.27
C TYR A 192 -2.63 18.24 -3.87
#